data_edaba45cd048d061e4239dbf79c0e61f
#
_entry.id   edaba45cd048d061e4239dbf79c0e61f
#
_cell.length_a   1.000
_cell.length_b   1.000
_cell.length_c   1.000
_cell.angle_alpha   90.00
_cell.angle_beta   90.00
_cell.angle_gamma   90.00
#
_symmetry.space_group_name_H-M   'P 1'
#
loop_
_entity.id
_entity.type
_entity.pdbx_description
1 polymer ?
#
loop_
_entity_poly.entity_id
_entity_poly.type
_entity_poly.pdbx_seq_one_letter_code
_entity_poly.pdbx_strand_id
1 'polypeptide(L)'
;MAAKDVYFGNDSRAKMVEGVNILANAVKVTLGPKGRNVVIERSFGGPAVTKDGVTVAKEIELKDKLQNMGAQMVKEVASKTADNAGDGTTTATVLAQAIVKEGMKYVTAGHNPMDLKRGIDRATMAAVEALGRISKPCETDEEIAQVGTISANSDAGIGKMIADAMAKVGKEGVITVENGKSLQDELDVVEGMQFDRGYLSPYFINNQDKQVVELDNPFILLFDKKITNIRDMIPVLETVAKAGKPLLIVAEDVEGEALATLVVNNMRGTVKTCAIKAPGFGDRRKAMLEDLAILTGGKVIAEELGYTLDKVTAEDLGMAGRVEISKENTIIIDGAGDADKIKARVAAIRTQAEEATSDYDREKLQERVAKLAGGVAVIKVGGATEVEVKEKKDRIDDALHATKAAVQDGIVPGGGVALVRAKQAIGGLKGDNADQQAGINIVLRAMEEPLRTIVSNAGESADVVLNRVAEGTGNFGYNAATEQYVDMLTDGVIDPTKVAKTALVNAASVAGLLLTTDCAIFDLPKDPNNPQPAMPNMM
;
A
#
# COMPACT_ATOMS: atom_id res chain seq x y z
N MET A 1 -29.23 -16.30 16.78
CA MET A 1 -28.07 -16.64 15.95
C MET A 1 -28.57 -17.44 14.76
N ALA A 2 -28.07 -17.14 13.55
CA ALA A 2 -28.40 -17.97 12.39
C ALA A 2 -27.78 -19.37 12.55
N ALA A 3 -28.46 -20.41 12.04
CA ALA A 3 -27.92 -21.76 12.02
C ALA A 3 -26.66 -21.80 11.12
N LYS A 4 -25.71 -22.66 11.48
CA LYS A 4 -24.43 -22.79 10.79
C LYS A 4 -24.35 -24.15 10.10
N ASP A 5 -23.78 -24.17 8.89
CA ASP A 5 -23.29 -25.39 8.26
C ASP A 5 -21.84 -25.61 8.67
N VAL A 6 -21.50 -26.90 8.86
CA VAL A 6 -20.16 -27.31 9.27
C VAL A 6 -19.69 -28.42 8.34
N TYR A 7 -18.60 -28.17 7.63
CA TYR A 7 -17.99 -29.12 6.68
C TYR A 7 -16.61 -29.53 7.15
N PHE A 8 -16.29 -30.80 7.05
CA PHE A 8 -15.05 -31.39 7.55
C PHE A 8 -14.25 -32.06 6.42
N GLY A 9 -12.95 -32.18 6.65
CA GLY A 9 -12.06 -33.07 5.94
C GLY A 9 -11.80 -32.72 4.47
N ASN A 10 -11.63 -33.73 3.66
CA ASN A 10 -11.15 -33.57 2.29
C ASN A 10 -12.11 -32.84 1.36
N ASP A 11 -13.43 -33.02 1.51
CA ASP A 11 -14.42 -32.37 0.64
C ASP A 11 -14.44 -30.85 0.84
N SER A 12 -14.31 -30.40 2.10
CA SER A 12 -14.17 -28.99 2.42
C SER A 12 -12.90 -28.40 1.81
N ARG A 13 -11.76 -29.09 2.02
CA ARG A 13 -10.46 -28.67 1.50
C ARG A 13 -10.43 -28.60 -0.02
N ALA A 14 -10.96 -29.62 -0.72
CA ALA A 14 -10.98 -29.67 -2.18
C ALA A 14 -11.72 -28.47 -2.78
N LYS A 15 -12.88 -28.12 -2.24
CA LYS A 15 -13.64 -26.94 -2.68
C LYS A 15 -12.94 -25.61 -2.38
N MET A 16 -12.31 -25.47 -1.20
CA MET A 16 -11.52 -24.27 -0.91
C MET A 16 -10.35 -24.12 -1.89
N VAL A 17 -9.63 -25.21 -2.21
CA VAL A 17 -8.54 -25.20 -3.20
C VAL A 17 -9.05 -24.84 -4.60
N GLU A 18 -10.25 -25.29 -4.97
CA GLU A 18 -10.87 -24.88 -6.23
C GLU A 18 -11.10 -23.37 -6.27
N GLY A 19 -11.60 -22.76 -5.19
CA GLY A 19 -11.74 -21.32 -5.06
C GLY A 19 -10.41 -20.58 -5.15
N VAL A 20 -9.36 -21.08 -4.49
CA VAL A 20 -7.97 -20.58 -4.64
C VAL A 20 -7.56 -20.58 -6.11
N ASN A 21 -7.81 -21.68 -6.82
CA ASN A 21 -7.41 -21.81 -8.23
C ASN A 21 -8.19 -20.87 -9.14
N ILE A 22 -9.49 -20.69 -8.92
CA ILE A 22 -10.31 -19.76 -9.71
C ILE A 22 -9.76 -18.34 -9.59
N LEU A 23 -9.55 -17.84 -8.36
CA LEU A 23 -9.01 -16.49 -8.15
C LEU A 23 -7.60 -16.36 -8.72
N ALA A 24 -6.69 -17.25 -8.34
CA ALA A 24 -5.30 -17.13 -8.76
C ALA A 24 -5.12 -17.28 -10.28
N ASN A 25 -5.95 -18.09 -10.95
CA ASN A 25 -5.92 -18.21 -12.41
C ASN A 25 -6.40 -16.92 -13.11
N ALA A 26 -7.36 -16.19 -12.53
CA ALA A 26 -7.79 -14.89 -13.05
C ALA A 26 -6.71 -13.82 -12.86
N VAL A 27 -6.02 -13.84 -11.71
CA VAL A 27 -4.98 -12.85 -11.38
C VAL A 27 -3.70 -13.09 -12.17
N LYS A 28 -3.21 -14.35 -12.26
CA LYS A 28 -1.89 -14.66 -12.85
C LYS A 28 -1.73 -14.33 -14.34
N VAL A 29 -2.84 -14.15 -15.08
CA VAL A 29 -2.78 -13.76 -16.50
C VAL A 29 -2.21 -12.37 -16.70
N THR A 30 -2.18 -11.55 -15.67
CA THR A 30 -1.65 -10.18 -15.69
C THR A 30 -0.14 -10.12 -15.48
N LEU A 31 0.51 -11.22 -15.03
CA LEU A 31 1.89 -11.22 -14.58
C LEU A 31 2.89 -11.11 -15.75
N GLY A 32 3.86 -10.22 -15.58
CA GLY A 32 5.00 -10.04 -16.48
C GLY A 32 4.73 -9.11 -17.66
N PRO A 33 5.75 -8.86 -18.50
CA PRO A 33 5.68 -7.85 -19.57
C PRO A 33 4.67 -8.21 -20.66
N LYS A 34 4.40 -9.49 -20.89
CA LYS A 34 3.38 -10.00 -21.82
C LYS A 34 2.09 -10.44 -21.11
N GLY A 35 1.90 -10.01 -19.85
CA GLY A 35 0.65 -10.16 -19.12
C GLY A 35 -0.51 -9.43 -19.81
N ARG A 36 -1.72 -9.96 -19.66
CA ARG A 36 -2.92 -9.48 -20.35
C ARG A 36 -3.87 -8.80 -19.39
N ASN A 37 -4.73 -7.93 -19.94
CA ASN A 37 -5.77 -7.26 -19.19
C ASN A 37 -6.88 -8.23 -18.77
N VAL A 38 -7.50 -7.93 -17.64
CA VAL A 38 -8.75 -8.53 -17.18
C VAL A 38 -9.86 -7.48 -17.31
N VAL A 39 -11.01 -7.91 -17.81
CA VAL A 39 -12.21 -7.07 -17.95
C VAL A 39 -13.17 -7.41 -16.81
N ILE A 40 -13.64 -6.38 -16.12
CA ILE A 40 -14.49 -6.49 -14.94
C ILE A 40 -15.80 -5.77 -15.22
N GLU A 41 -16.94 -6.46 -15.02
CA GLU A 41 -18.27 -5.85 -15.11
C GLU A 41 -18.48 -4.89 -13.93
N ARG A 42 -19.12 -3.77 -14.19
CA ARG A 42 -19.52 -2.80 -13.16
C ARG A 42 -21.04 -2.65 -13.13
N SER A 43 -21.59 -2.43 -11.92
CA SER A 43 -23.02 -2.20 -11.73
C SER A 43 -23.51 -0.92 -12.44
N PHE A 44 -22.63 0.06 -12.63
CA PHE A 44 -22.93 1.32 -13.30
C PHE A 44 -21.73 1.73 -14.17
N GLY A 45 -21.99 2.23 -15.39
CA GLY A 45 -20.96 2.64 -16.34
C GLY A 45 -20.48 1.51 -17.25
N GLY A 46 -19.36 1.74 -17.92
CA GLY A 46 -18.70 0.72 -18.77
C GLY A 46 -17.87 -0.26 -17.95
N PRO A 47 -17.50 -1.42 -18.57
CA PRO A 47 -16.63 -2.38 -17.90
C PRO A 47 -15.26 -1.75 -17.57
N ALA A 48 -14.70 -2.14 -16.42
CA ALA A 48 -13.33 -1.77 -16.08
C ALA A 48 -12.35 -2.74 -16.75
N VAL A 49 -11.20 -2.19 -17.17
CA VAL A 49 -10.09 -2.96 -17.74
C VAL A 49 -8.87 -2.70 -16.88
N THR A 50 -8.22 -3.75 -16.38
CA THR A 50 -7.07 -3.60 -15.50
C THR A 50 -6.05 -4.70 -15.69
N LYS A 51 -4.78 -4.43 -15.34
CA LYS A 51 -3.70 -5.40 -15.15
C LYS A 51 -3.31 -5.55 -13.68
N ASP A 52 -3.85 -4.70 -12.80
CA ASP A 52 -3.53 -4.79 -11.38
C ASP A 52 -4.14 -6.03 -10.73
N GLY A 53 -3.26 -6.84 -10.12
CA GLY A 53 -3.64 -8.11 -9.52
C GLY A 53 -4.52 -7.97 -8.28
N VAL A 54 -4.36 -6.92 -7.47
CA VAL A 54 -5.20 -6.72 -6.28
C VAL A 54 -6.61 -6.28 -6.67
N THR A 55 -6.75 -5.45 -7.67
CA THR A 55 -8.05 -5.03 -8.21
C THR A 55 -8.82 -6.24 -8.75
N VAL A 56 -8.14 -7.10 -9.57
CA VAL A 56 -8.76 -8.34 -10.05
C VAL A 56 -9.16 -9.25 -8.89
N ALA A 57 -8.30 -9.42 -7.89
CA ALA A 57 -8.60 -10.28 -6.74
C ALA A 57 -9.78 -9.77 -5.91
N LYS A 58 -9.91 -8.45 -5.73
CA LYS A 58 -10.99 -7.82 -4.96
C LYS A 58 -12.37 -8.04 -5.57
N GLU A 59 -12.48 -8.13 -6.89
CA GLU A 59 -13.74 -8.29 -7.60
C GLU A 59 -14.26 -9.74 -7.65
N ILE A 60 -13.43 -10.71 -7.27
CA ILE A 60 -13.83 -12.13 -7.33
C ILE A 60 -14.63 -12.50 -6.10
N GLU A 61 -15.90 -12.85 -6.33
CA GLU A 61 -16.81 -13.45 -5.35
C GLU A 61 -17.50 -14.66 -5.98
N LEU A 62 -17.45 -15.81 -5.27
CA LEU A 62 -17.92 -17.07 -5.78
C LEU A 62 -19.26 -17.49 -5.12
N LYS A 63 -20.14 -18.12 -5.90
CA LYS A 63 -21.45 -18.56 -5.42
C LYS A 63 -21.37 -19.68 -4.37
N ASP A 64 -20.49 -20.67 -4.59
CA ASP A 64 -20.25 -21.72 -3.60
C ASP A 64 -19.45 -21.16 -2.43
N LYS A 65 -20.02 -21.27 -1.22
CA LYS A 65 -19.44 -20.68 -0.02
C LYS A 65 -18.06 -21.22 0.34
N LEU A 66 -17.81 -22.51 0.14
CA LEU A 66 -16.52 -23.14 0.40
C LEU A 66 -15.46 -22.66 -0.62
N GLN A 67 -15.83 -22.62 -1.91
CA GLN A 67 -14.95 -22.03 -2.93
C GLN A 67 -14.67 -20.57 -2.62
N ASN A 68 -15.71 -19.80 -2.22
CA ASN A 68 -15.54 -18.40 -1.87
C ASN A 68 -14.61 -18.20 -0.66
N MET A 69 -14.69 -19.04 0.36
CA MET A 69 -13.76 -19.00 1.49
C MET A 69 -12.31 -19.17 1.04
N GLY A 70 -12.03 -20.14 0.15
CA GLY A 70 -10.70 -20.33 -0.43
C GLY A 70 -10.24 -19.13 -1.25
N ALA A 71 -11.12 -18.56 -2.07
CA ALA A 71 -10.84 -17.34 -2.83
C ALA A 71 -10.55 -16.15 -1.91
N GLN A 72 -11.35 -15.94 -0.86
CA GLN A 72 -11.15 -14.86 0.11
C GLN A 72 -9.80 -14.95 0.85
N MET A 73 -9.32 -16.17 1.16
CA MET A 73 -7.99 -16.35 1.77
C MET A 73 -6.87 -15.86 0.84
N VAL A 74 -6.94 -16.15 -0.47
CA VAL A 74 -5.95 -15.66 -1.43
C VAL A 74 -6.12 -14.16 -1.72
N LYS A 75 -7.35 -13.65 -1.71
CA LYS A 75 -7.63 -12.20 -1.77
C LYS A 75 -6.92 -11.46 -0.63
N GLU A 76 -6.91 -12.03 0.58
CA GLU A 76 -6.18 -11.49 1.73
C GLU A 76 -4.67 -11.43 1.48
N VAL A 77 -4.08 -12.45 0.79
CA VAL A 77 -2.66 -12.42 0.39
C VAL A 77 -2.37 -11.22 -0.49
N ALA A 78 -3.19 -10.99 -1.53
CA ALA A 78 -3.02 -9.87 -2.45
C ALA A 78 -3.17 -8.52 -1.71
N SER A 79 -4.21 -8.37 -0.89
CA SER A 79 -4.47 -7.14 -0.14
C SER A 79 -3.35 -6.80 0.84
N LYS A 80 -2.91 -7.78 1.66
CA LYS A 80 -1.78 -7.56 2.60
C LYS A 80 -0.47 -7.25 1.89
N THR A 81 -0.25 -7.81 0.70
CA THR A 81 0.96 -7.52 -0.07
C THR A 81 0.91 -6.09 -0.62
N ALA A 82 -0.25 -5.63 -1.10
CA ALA A 82 -0.46 -4.24 -1.46
C ALA A 82 -0.21 -3.29 -0.28
N ASP A 83 -0.80 -3.59 0.89
CA ASP A 83 -0.66 -2.75 2.09
C ASP A 83 0.80 -2.65 2.58
N ASN A 84 1.57 -3.75 2.53
CA ASN A 84 2.91 -3.82 3.11
C ASN A 84 4.03 -3.38 2.16
N ALA A 85 3.87 -3.63 0.86
CA ALA A 85 4.90 -3.40 -0.15
C ALA A 85 4.43 -2.55 -1.34
N GLY A 86 3.12 -2.33 -1.46
CA GLY A 86 2.50 -1.54 -2.52
C GLY A 86 2.53 -2.18 -3.91
N ASP A 87 3.27 -3.27 -4.09
CA ASP A 87 3.41 -4.02 -5.34
C ASP A 87 3.61 -5.52 -5.06
N GLY A 88 3.71 -6.33 -6.12
CA GLY A 88 3.94 -7.79 -6.01
C GLY A 88 2.71 -8.61 -5.67
N THR A 89 1.53 -8.06 -5.77
CA THR A 89 0.23 -8.71 -5.45
C THR A 89 -0.02 -9.96 -6.29
N THR A 90 0.28 -9.88 -7.58
CA THR A 90 0.17 -11.01 -8.52
C THR A 90 1.20 -12.09 -8.19
N THR A 91 2.45 -11.73 -7.91
CA THR A 91 3.51 -12.67 -7.50
C THR A 91 3.13 -13.41 -6.21
N ALA A 92 2.60 -12.69 -5.21
CA ALA A 92 2.14 -13.29 -3.96
C ALA A 92 0.98 -14.27 -4.18
N THR A 93 0.03 -13.92 -5.04
CA THR A 93 -1.09 -14.80 -5.42
C THR A 93 -0.62 -16.08 -6.11
N VAL A 94 0.33 -15.98 -7.04
CA VAL A 94 0.95 -17.13 -7.74
C VAL A 94 1.69 -18.04 -6.75
N LEU A 95 2.48 -17.45 -5.84
CA LEU A 95 3.17 -18.21 -4.79
C LEU A 95 2.20 -18.91 -3.85
N ALA A 96 1.13 -18.24 -3.41
CA ALA A 96 0.10 -18.83 -2.54
C ALA A 96 -0.58 -20.02 -3.23
N GLN A 97 -0.99 -19.87 -4.50
CA GLN A 97 -1.56 -20.97 -5.28
C GLN A 97 -0.59 -22.15 -5.38
N ALA A 98 0.68 -21.89 -5.65
CA ALA A 98 1.69 -22.93 -5.78
C ALA A 98 1.91 -23.69 -4.48
N ILE A 99 2.04 -23.00 -3.35
CA ILE A 99 2.21 -23.62 -2.03
C ILE A 99 0.97 -24.47 -1.68
N VAL A 100 -0.24 -23.95 -1.92
CA VAL A 100 -1.48 -24.69 -1.68
C VAL A 100 -1.57 -25.94 -2.56
N LYS A 101 -1.33 -25.81 -3.87
CA LYS A 101 -1.38 -26.96 -4.81
C LYS A 101 -0.38 -28.04 -4.46
N GLU A 102 0.86 -27.67 -4.19
CA GLU A 102 1.90 -28.65 -3.83
C GLU A 102 1.62 -29.22 -2.42
N GLY A 103 1.26 -28.39 -1.44
CA GLY A 103 0.98 -28.83 -0.08
C GLY A 103 -0.20 -29.79 0.02
N MET A 104 -1.27 -29.56 -0.74
CA MET A 104 -2.44 -30.45 -0.75
C MET A 104 -2.13 -31.88 -1.22
N LYS A 105 -1.14 -32.07 -2.09
CA LYS A 105 -0.68 -33.42 -2.49
C LYS A 105 -0.17 -34.20 -1.27
N TYR A 106 0.61 -33.54 -0.42
CA TYR A 106 1.15 -34.17 0.81
C TYR A 106 0.07 -34.38 1.87
N VAL A 107 -0.82 -33.39 2.09
CA VAL A 107 -1.95 -33.53 3.03
C VAL A 107 -2.84 -34.72 2.63
N THR A 108 -3.16 -34.84 1.33
CA THR A 108 -3.97 -35.95 0.80
C THR A 108 -3.23 -37.29 0.92
N ALA A 109 -1.90 -37.28 0.83
CA ALA A 109 -1.06 -38.46 1.03
C ALA A 109 -0.90 -38.86 2.51
N GLY A 110 -1.48 -38.13 3.45
CA GLY A 110 -1.48 -38.45 4.89
C GLY A 110 -0.33 -37.84 5.70
N HIS A 111 0.43 -36.91 5.14
CA HIS A 111 1.43 -36.15 5.90
C HIS A 111 0.78 -35.27 6.97
N ASN A 112 1.47 -35.05 8.09
CA ASN A 112 0.98 -34.18 9.16
C ASN A 112 0.96 -32.70 8.71
N PRO A 113 -0.23 -32.06 8.59
CA PRO A 113 -0.31 -30.67 8.12
C PRO A 113 0.41 -29.66 8.99
N MET A 114 0.50 -29.90 10.32
CA MET A 114 1.18 -28.99 11.24
C MET A 114 2.70 -29.04 11.05
N ASP A 115 3.26 -30.22 10.77
CA ASP A 115 4.68 -30.36 10.48
C ASP A 115 5.02 -29.86 9.08
N LEU A 116 4.12 -30.08 8.10
CA LEU A 116 4.24 -29.44 6.79
C LEU A 116 4.35 -27.90 6.93
N LYS A 117 3.45 -27.30 7.75
CA LYS A 117 3.49 -25.85 8.01
C LYS A 117 4.79 -25.40 8.66
N ARG A 118 5.32 -26.14 9.65
CA ARG A 118 6.63 -25.82 10.26
C ARG A 118 7.76 -25.83 9.23
N GLY A 119 7.73 -26.81 8.30
CA GLY A 119 8.68 -26.88 7.20
C GLY A 119 8.55 -25.70 6.22
N ILE A 120 7.31 -25.30 5.90
CA ILE A 120 7.00 -24.13 5.06
C ILE A 120 7.54 -22.85 5.74
N ASP A 121 7.23 -22.64 7.02
CA ASP A 121 7.68 -21.46 7.77
C ASP A 121 9.22 -21.39 7.81
N ARG A 122 9.89 -22.51 8.06
CA ARG A 122 11.37 -22.60 8.10
C ARG A 122 12.01 -22.26 6.75
N ALA A 123 11.46 -22.81 5.67
CA ALA A 123 11.96 -22.53 4.31
C ALA A 123 11.73 -21.08 3.91
N THR A 124 10.57 -20.52 4.27
CA THR A 124 10.22 -19.12 3.99
C THR A 124 11.20 -18.16 4.70
N MET A 125 11.49 -18.39 5.98
CA MET A 125 12.47 -17.56 6.71
C MET A 125 13.86 -17.64 6.09
N ALA A 126 14.33 -18.84 5.75
CA ALA A 126 15.63 -19.03 5.11
C ALA A 126 15.68 -18.38 3.71
N ALA A 127 14.59 -18.42 2.94
CA ALA A 127 14.49 -17.75 1.64
C ALA A 127 14.50 -16.23 1.76
N VAL A 128 13.82 -15.66 2.77
CA VAL A 128 13.84 -14.22 3.05
C VAL A 128 15.26 -13.74 3.40
N GLU A 129 16.00 -14.51 4.21
CA GLU A 129 17.41 -14.22 4.49
C GLU A 129 18.28 -14.32 3.22
N ALA A 130 18.05 -15.33 2.38
CA ALA A 130 18.77 -15.50 1.13
C ALA A 130 18.51 -14.34 0.16
N LEU A 131 17.25 -13.88 0.03
CA LEU A 131 16.89 -12.68 -0.74
C LEU A 131 17.60 -11.43 -0.20
N GLY A 132 17.69 -11.28 1.13
CA GLY A 132 18.45 -10.19 1.75
C GLY A 132 19.93 -10.21 1.42
N ARG A 133 20.56 -11.39 1.29
CA ARG A 133 21.99 -11.52 0.95
C ARG A 133 22.30 -11.19 -0.50
N ILE A 134 21.38 -11.39 -1.43
CA ILE A 134 21.57 -11.05 -2.86
C ILE A 134 21.10 -9.64 -3.20
N SER A 135 20.47 -8.96 -2.25
CA SER A 135 20.01 -7.57 -2.41
C SER A 135 21.19 -6.61 -2.60
N LYS A 136 20.99 -5.64 -3.48
CA LYS A 136 21.93 -4.50 -3.68
C LYS A 136 21.20 -3.19 -3.35
N PRO A 137 21.87 -2.18 -2.79
CA PRO A 137 21.28 -0.85 -2.62
C PRO A 137 20.81 -0.28 -3.96
N CYS A 138 19.70 0.46 -3.95
CA CYS A 138 19.22 1.23 -5.09
C CYS A 138 19.71 2.68 -4.95
N GLU A 139 20.78 3.03 -5.66
CA GLU A 139 21.49 4.29 -5.42
C GLU A 139 21.32 5.30 -6.55
N THR A 140 21.19 4.84 -7.79
CA THR A 140 21.17 5.70 -8.97
C THR A 140 19.77 6.02 -9.45
N ASP A 141 19.60 7.20 -10.07
CA ASP A 141 18.32 7.60 -10.68
C ASP A 141 17.92 6.66 -11.84
N GLU A 142 18.91 6.04 -12.49
CA GLU A 142 18.67 5.05 -13.54
C GLU A 142 18.04 3.77 -12.97
N GLU A 143 18.57 3.24 -11.85
CA GLU A 143 17.97 2.09 -11.15
C GLU A 143 16.55 2.42 -10.66
N ILE A 144 16.34 3.63 -10.15
CA ILE A 144 15.01 4.12 -9.73
C ILE A 144 14.05 4.11 -10.93
N ALA A 145 14.48 4.66 -12.08
CA ALA A 145 13.69 4.68 -13.30
C ALA A 145 13.38 3.26 -13.82
N GLN A 146 14.34 2.34 -13.72
CA GLN A 146 14.17 0.94 -14.12
C GLN A 146 13.15 0.22 -13.25
N VAL A 147 13.21 0.35 -11.91
CA VAL A 147 12.20 -0.20 -11.00
C VAL A 147 10.82 0.34 -11.34
N GLY A 148 10.69 1.67 -11.48
CA GLY A 148 9.44 2.31 -11.85
C GLY A 148 8.90 1.83 -13.20
N THR A 149 9.78 1.63 -14.18
CA THR A 149 9.43 1.09 -15.50
C THR A 149 8.87 -0.32 -15.41
N ILE A 150 9.54 -1.21 -14.67
CA ILE A 150 9.09 -2.61 -14.52
C ILE A 150 7.74 -2.68 -13.80
N SER A 151 7.58 -1.98 -12.69
CA SER A 151 6.32 -1.95 -11.93
C SER A 151 5.19 -1.29 -12.73
N ALA A 152 5.49 -0.29 -13.57
CA ALA A 152 4.55 0.33 -14.50
C ALA A 152 4.27 -0.49 -15.78
N ASN A 153 4.46 -1.81 -15.77
CA ASN A 153 4.26 -2.68 -16.93
C ASN A 153 5.12 -2.31 -18.15
N SER A 154 6.39 -2.00 -17.93
CA SER A 154 7.39 -1.62 -18.94
C SER A 154 7.15 -0.24 -19.57
N ASP A 155 6.45 0.66 -18.88
CA ASP A 155 6.27 2.06 -19.29
C ASP A 155 7.46 2.91 -18.83
N ALA A 156 8.42 3.13 -19.72
CA ALA A 156 9.62 3.93 -19.42
C ALA A 156 9.32 5.42 -19.14
N GLY A 157 8.21 5.93 -19.64
CA GLY A 157 7.77 7.31 -19.36
C GLY A 157 7.42 7.49 -17.89
N ILE A 158 6.66 6.55 -17.31
CA ILE A 158 6.31 6.53 -15.90
C ILE A 158 7.56 6.36 -15.03
N GLY A 159 8.43 5.39 -15.36
CA GLY A 159 9.67 5.16 -14.61
C GLY A 159 10.56 6.41 -14.55
N LYS A 160 10.74 7.08 -15.68
CA LYS A 160 11.51 8.32 -15.75
C LYS A 160 10.86 9.44 -14.92
N MET A 161 9.54 9.60 -15.03
CA MET A 161 8.82 10.64 -14.28
C MET A 161 8.97 10.48 -12.77
N ILE A 162 8.92 9.23 -12.27
CA ILE A 162 9.12 8.93 -10.84
C ILE A 162 10.56 9.25 -10.42
N ALA A 163 11.55 8.87 -11.22
CA ALA A 163 12.96 9.21 -10.96
C ALA A 163 13.17 10.73 -10.94
N ASP A 164 12.63 11.45 -11.92
CA ASP A 164 12.69 12.93 -11.98
C ASP A 164 11.98 13.57 -10.76
N ALA A 165 10.86 13.00 -10.30
CA ALA A 165 10.19 13.44 -9.08
C ALA A 165 11.06 13.22 -7.84
N MET A 166 11.63 12.02 -7.68
CA MET A 166 12.55 11.71 -6.56
C MET A 166 13.82 12.57 -6.56
N ALA A 167 14.37 12.87 -7.73
CA ALA A 167 15.52 13.77 -7.85
C ALA A 167 15.20 15.18 -7.36
N LYS A 168 13.96 15.66 -7.57
CA LYS A 168 13.52 17.01 -7.15
C LYS A 168 13.23 17.12 -5.65
N VAL A 169 12.55 16.13 -5.07
CA VAL A 169 12.13 16.18 -3.66
C VAL A 169 12.99 15.34 -2.73
N GLY A 170 13.95 14.61 -3.25
CA GLY A 170 14.81 13.67 -2.52
C GLY A 170 14.19 12.26 -2.43
N LYS A 171 15.04 11.28 -2.11
CA LYS A 171 14.65 9.85 -2.08
C LYS A 171 13.56 9.54 -1.05
N GLU A 172 13.50 10.30 0.04
CA GLU A 172 12.49 10.22 1.08
C GLU A 172 11.37 11.27 0.91
N GLY A 173 11.45 12.03 -0.18
CA GLY A 173 10.50 13.10 -0.48
C GLY A 173 9.07 12.58 -0.76
N VAL A 174 8.12 13.46 -0.60
CA VAL A 174 6.71 13.14 -0.81
C VAL A 174 6.37 13.30 -2.28
N ILE A 175 5.81 12.24 -2.86
CA ILE A 175 5.29 12.23 -4.23
C ILE A 175 3.84 11.78 -4.16
N THR A 176 2.94 12.55 -4.76
CA THR A 176 1.50 12.27 -4.86
C THR A 176 1.07 12.17 -6.30
N VAL A 177 -0.02 11.45 -6.56
CA VAL A 177 -0.55 11.24 -7.91
C VAL A 177 -1.98 11.75 -7.97
N GLU A 178 -2.23 12.69 -8.87
CA GLU A 178 -3.53 13.34 -9.03
C GLU A 178 -4.04 13.23 -10.47
N ASN A 179 -5.34 13.44 -10.65
CA ASN A 179 -5.92 13.53 -11.99
C ASN A 179 -5.52 14.89 -12.62
N GLY A 180 -4.85 14.84 -13.74
CA GLY A 180 -4.53 16.01 -14.54
C GLY A 180 -5.75 16.52 -15.32
N LYS A 181 -5.62 17.71 -15.86
CA LYS A 181 -6.64 18.32 -16.76
C LYS A 181 -6.22 18.29 -18.23
N SER A 182 -5.00 17.86 -18.52
CA SER A 182 -4.41 17.77 -19.85
C SER A 182 -4.40 16.33 -20.37
N LEU A 183 -4.08 16.15 -21.65
CA LEU A 183 -3.87 14.82 -22.25
C LEU A 183 -2.50 14.22 -21.88
N GLN A 184 -1.56 15.05 -21.44
CA GLN A 184 -0.19 14.66 -21.08
C GLN A 184 -0.02 14.67 -19.58
N ASP A 185 0.89 13.83 -19.10
CA ASP A 185 1.30 13.84 -17.69
C ASP A 185 2.19 15.05 -17.42
N GLU A 186 2.03 15.62 -16.24
CA GLU A 186 2.79 16.77 -15.79
C GLU A 186 3.39 16.47 -14.40
N LEU A 187 4.60 16.97 -14.15
CA LEU A 187 5.27 16.87 -12.86
C LEU A 187 5.49 18.27 -12.30
N ASP A 188 4.76 18.61 -11.26
CA ASP A 188 4.91 19.84 -10.50
C ASP A 188 5.58 19.58 -9.14
N VAL A 189 6.30 20.58 -8.62
CA VAL A 189 6.77 20.58 -7.24
C VAL A 189 6.15 21.79 -6.56
N VAL A 190 5.43 21.53 -5.49
CA VAL A 190 4.69 22.53 -4.73
C VAL A 190 5.14 22.55 -3.26
N GLU A 191 4.88 23.66 -2.58
CA GLU A 191 5.09 23.74 -1.13
C GLU A 191 4.17 22.73 -0.41
N GLY A 192 4.75 21.92 0.47
CA GLY A 192 3.97 20.89 1.15
C GLY A 192 4.79 20.14 2.18
N MET A 193 4.11 19.32 2.98
CA MET A 193 4.72 18.53 4.05
C MET A 193 3.94 17.26 4.32
N GLN A 194 4.66 16.18 4.61
CA GLN A 194 4.10 14.96 5.20
C GLN A 194 4.53 14.82 6.67
N PHE A 195 3.63 14.32 7.50
CA PHE A 195 3.93 13.93 8.88
C PHE A 195 3.09 12.73 9.35
N ASP A 196 3.63 12.02 10.36
CA ASP A 196 3.13 10.72 10.83
C ASP A 196 1.97 10.92 11.81
N ARG A 197 0.83 11.37 11.32
CA ARG A 197 -0.45 11.44 12.06
C ARG A 197 -1.58 11.21 11.07
N GLY A 198 -2.44 10.26 11.38
CA GLY A 198 -3.61 9.95 10.57
C GLY A 198 -4.91 10.43 11.20
N TYR A 199 -6.03 10.10 10.55
CA TYR A 199 -7.36 10.49 11.01
C TYR A 199 -7.70 9.83 12.37
N LEU A 200 -8.41 10.58 13.22
CA LEU A 200 -8.86 10.10 14.53
C LEU A 200 -10.05 9.13 14.46
N SER A 201 -10.74 9.09 13.34
CA SER A 201 -11.87 8.20 13.13
C SER A 201 -11.97 7.76 11.68
N PRO A 202 -12.17 6.45 11.40
CA PRO A 202 -12.37 5.96 10.05
C PRO A 202 -13.69 6.46 9.41
N TYR A 203 -14.60 7.01 10.18
CA TYR A 203 -15.83 7.64 9.66
C TYR A 203 -15.59 8.96 8.92
N PHE A 204 -14.38 9.50 8.95
CA PHE A 204 -13.99 10.63 8.10
C PHE A 204 -13.64 10.22 6.68
N ILE A 205 -13.35 8.94 6.41
CA ILE A 205 -12.96 8.43 5.09
C ILE A 205 -14.01 8.76 4.05
N ASN A 206 -13.60 9.43 2.98
CA ASN A 206 -14.44 9.75 1.83
C ASN A 206 -13.96 9.06 0.53
N ASN A 207 -12.74 8.55 0.50
CA ASN A 207 -12.24 7.68 -0.55
C ASN A 207 -12.10 6.26 0.00
N GLN A 208 -13.11 5.42 -0.24
CA GLN A 208 -13.17 4.06 0.29
C GLN A 208 -12.17 3.10 -0.39
N ASP A 209 -11.83 3.36 -1.66
CA ASP A 209 -10.91 2.52 -2.42
C ASP A 209 -9.50 2.59 -1.83
N LYS A 210 -9.05 3.80 -1.48
CA LYS A 210 -7.73 4.07 -0.89
C LYS A 210 -7.74 4.10 0.65
N GLN A 211 -8.90 4.05 1.29
CA GLN A 211 -9.07 4.20 2.75
C GLN A 211 -8.46 5.50 3.30
N VAL A 212 -8.61 6.60 2.57
CA VAL A 212 -8.09 7.93 2.92
C VAL A 212 -9.20 8.98 2.97
N VAL A 213 -8.86 10.10 3.61
CA VAL A 213 -9.65 11.34 3.58
C VAL A 213 -8.97 12.32 2.63
N GLU A 214 -9.67 12.76 1.62
CA GLU A 214 -9.21 13.76 0.65
C GLU A 214 -10.01 15.05 0.84
N LEU A 215 -9.31 16.16 1.12
CA LEU A 215 -9.91 17.47 1.30
C LEU A 215 -9.33 18.43 0.27
N ASP A 216 -10.17 18.92 -0.66
CA ASP A 216 -9.77 19.88 -1.68
C ASP A 216 -10.02 21.32 -1.21
N ASN A 217 -9.00 22.17 -1.31
CA ASN A 217 -9.00 23.57 -0.85
C ASN A 217 -9.48 23.75 0.61
N PRO A 218 -9.01 22.93 1.58
CA PRO A 218 -9.49 22.99 2.94
C PRO A 218 -8.99 24.23 3.69
N PHE A 219 -9.77 24.65 4.69
CA PHE A 219 -9.25 25.37 5.83
C PHE A 219 -8.52 24.43 6.79
N ILE A 220 -7.50 24.94 7.47
CA ILE A 220 -6.68 24.20 8.42
C ILE A 220 -6.66 24.94 9.74
N LEU A 221 -7.24 24.33 10.77
CA LEU A 221 -7.19 24.84 12.15
C LEU A 221 -6.01 24.18 12.87
N LEU A 222 -5.11 24.98 13.41
CA LEU A 222 -3.96 24.55 14.21
C LEU A 222 -4.18 24.96 15.67
N PHE A 223 -4.36 23.98 16.56
CA PHE A 223 -4.65 24.24 17.97
C PHE A 223 -3.65 23.47 18.87
N ASP A 224 -3.08 24.14 19.87
CA ASP A 224 -2.02 23.58 20.71
C ASP A 224 -2.51 22.71 21.86
N LYS A 225 -3.82 22.67 22.12
CA LYS A 225 -4.45 21.89 23.20
C LYS A 225 -5.44 20.85 22.69
N LYS A 226 -6.04 20.13 23.64
CA LYS A 226 -7.12 19.19 23.37
C LYS A 226 -8.45 19.88 23.12
N ILE A 227 -9.25 19.33 22.22
CA ILE A 227 -10.62 19.74 21.95
C ILE A 227 -11.56 18.65 22.47
N THR A 228 -12.25 18.96 23.58
CA THR A 228 -13.21 18.03 24.20
C THR A 228 -14.65 18.53 24.10
N ASN A 229 -14.81 19.87 24.08
CA ASN A 229 -16.10 20.53 24.03
C ASN A 229 -16.36 21.12 22.63
N ILE A 230 -17.40 20.65 21.97
CA ILE A 230 -17.75 21.13 20.61
C ILE A 230 -18.22 22.59 20.60
N ARG A 231 -18.70 23.13 21.72
CA ARG A 231 -19.23 24.49 21.79
C ARG A 231 -18.18 25.54 21.47
N ASP A 232 -16.94 25.29 21.87
CA ASP A 232 -15.81 26.20 21.60
C ASP A 232 -15.45 26.24 20.10
N MET A 233 -15.84 25.20 19.36
CA MET A 233 -15.64 25.05 17.91
C MET A 233 -16.77 25.63 17.06
N ILE A 234 -17.93 25.96 17.64
CA ILE A 234 -19.11 26.42 16.87
C ILE A 234 -18.78 27.60 15.96
N PRO A 235 -18.10 28.69 16.42
CA PRO A 235 -17.78 29.83 15.56
C PRO A 235 -16.91 29.43 14.35
N VAL A 236 -15.94 28.55 14.56
CA VAL A 236 -15.07 28.04 13.47
C VAL A 236 -15.90 27.22 12.48
N LEU A 237 -16.74 26.30 12.97
CA LEU A 237 -17.58 25.45 12.12
C LEU A 237 -18.60 26.27 11.31
N GLU A 238 -19.20 27.31 11.91
CA GLU A 238 -20.09 28.22 11.20
C GLU A 238 -19.35 29.02 10.10
N THR A 239 -18.13 29.47 10.38
CA THR A 239 -17.28 30.18 9.42
C THR A 239 -16.96 29.29 8.22
N VAL A 240 -16.55 28.04 8.49
CA VAL A 240 -16.22 27.04 7.49
C VAL A 240 -17.45 26.66 6.67
N ALA A 241 -18.61 26.43 7.32
CA ALA A 241 -19.86 26.09 6.66
C ALA A 241 -20.33 27.23 5.73
N LYS A 242 -20.23 28.48 6.15
CA LYS A 242 -20.56 29.67 5.32
C LYS A 242 -19.65 29.78 4.10
N ALA A 243 -18.38 29.42 4.24
CA ALA A 243 -17.41 29.42 3.14
C ALA A 243 -17.58 28.22 2.19
N GLY A 244 -18.31 27.16 2.59
CA GLY A 244 -18.50 25.96 1.81
C GLY A 244 -17.22 25.13 1.58
N LYS A 245 -16.18 25.35 2.41
CA LYS A 245 -14.90 24.65 2.32
C LYS A 245 -14.80 23.49 3.32
N PRO A 246 -14.00 22.45 3.03
CA PRO A 246 -13.65 21.45 4.04
C PRO A 246 -12.79 22.04 5.17
N LEU A 247 -12.73 21.36 6.31
CA LEU A 247 -11.89 21.73 7.46
C LEU A 247 -11.02 20.56 7.92
N LEU A 248 -9.70 20.78 7.93
CA LEU A 248 -8.77 19.94 8.68
C LEU A 248 -8.55 20.55 10.08
N ILE A 249 -8.69 19.74 11.12
CA ILE A 249 -8.42 20.10 12.49
C ILE A 249 -7.16 19.38 12.95
N VAL A 250 -6.12 20.13 13.28
CA VAL A 250 -4.85 19.65 13.83
C VAL A 250 -4.76 20.14 15.27
N ALA A 251 -4.98 19.26 16.23
CA ALA A 251 -4.98 19.60 17.65
C ALA A 251 -4.13 18.62 18.46
N GLU A 252 -3.81 18.93 19.72
CA GLU A 252 -3.15 17.94 20.59
C GLU A 252 -3.93 16.63 20.63
N ASP A 253 -5.23 16.71 20.78
CA ASP A 253 -6.19 15.61 20.63
C ASP A 253 -7.59 16.17 20.35
N VAL A 254 -8.47 15.38 19.74
CA VAL A 254 -9.90 15.67 19.64
C VAL A 254 -10.65 14.44 20.14
N GLU A 255 -11.37 14.58 21.24
CA GLU A 255 -11.96 13.43 21.95
C GLU A 255 -13.38 13.71 22.45
N GLY A 256 -14.06 12.66 22.90
CA GLY A 256 -15.38 12.76 23.53
C GLY A 256 -16.48 13.31 22.63
N GLU A 257 -17.25 14.27 23.17
CA GLU A 257 -18.38 14.89 22.48
C GLU A 257 -17.95 15.65 21.21
N ALA A 258 -16.78 16.29 21.24
CA ALA A 258 -16.27 17.03 20.09
C ALA A 258 -16.03 16.13 18.88
N LEU A 259 -15.31 15.01 19.08
CA LEU A 259 -15.05 14.07 18.00
C LEU A 259 -16.34 13.43 17.46
N ALA A 260 -17.22 13.00 18.36
CA ALA A 260 -18.50 12.38 17.97
C ALA A 260 -19.36 13.35 17.13
N THR A 261 -19.42 14.61 17.50
CA THR A 261 -20.21 15.63 16.78
C THR A 261 -19.59 15.95 15.41
N LEU A 262 -18.25 16.05 15.30
CA LEU A 262 -17.57 16.24 14.03
C LEU A 262 -17.84 15.06 13.07
N VAL A 263 -17.76 13.83 13.56
CA VAL A 263 -18.07 12.63 12.79
C VAL A 263 -19.52 12.65 12.28
N VAL A 264 -20.49 12.93 13.15
CA VAL A 264 -21.91 13.00 12.76
C VAL A 264 -22.17 14.08 11.71
N ASN A 265 -21.58 15.27 11.85
CA ASN A 265 -21.72 16.35 10.88
C ASN A 265 -21.07 16.02 9.54
N ASN A 266 -19.90 15.37 9.56
CA ASN A 266 -19.25 14.88 8.35
C ASN A 266 -20.10 13.84 7.62
N MET A 267 -20.64 12.84 8.34
CA MET A 267 -21.51 11.81 7.78
C MET A 267 -22.83 12.39 7.20
N ARG A 268 -23.37 13.44 7.81
CA ARG A 268 -24.56 14.16 7.31
C ARG A 268 -24.26 15.09 6.14
N GLY A 269 -22.96 15.30 5.79
CA GLY A 269 -22.56 16.22 4.75
C GLY A 269 -22.76 17.72 5.09
N THR A 270 -23.03 18.04 6.35
CA THR A 270 -23.23 19.43 6.81
C THR A 270 -21.95 20.24 6.69
N VAL A 271 -20.83 19.67 7.15
CA VAL A 271 -19.48 20.23 7.00
C VAL A 271 -18.52 19.06 6.76
N LYS A 272 -17.77 19.09 5.68
CA LYS A 272 -16.70 18.11 5.45
C LYS A 272 -15.54 18.41 6.38
N THR A 273 -15.28 17.51 7.33
CA THR A 273 -14.24 17.69 8.34
C THR A 273 -13.38 16.44 8.48
N CYS A 274 -12.12 16.63 8.87
CA CYS A 274 -11.26 15.60 9.41
C CYS A 274 -10.49 16.14 10.60
N ALA A 275 -10.34 15.33 11.64
CA ALA A 275 -9.56 15.65 12.81
C ALA A 275 -8.36 14.70 12.94
N ILE A 276 -7.19 15.26 13.23
CA ILE A 276 -5.93 14.53 13.43
C ILE A 276 -5.23 15.06 14.69
N LYS A 277 -4.31 14.25 15.23
CA LYS A 277 -3.40 14.71 16.28
C LYS A 277 -2.27 15.53 15.69
N ALA A 278 -1.86 16.58 16.39
CA ALA A 278 -0.67 17.33 16.04
C ALA A 278 0.59 16.46 16.13
N PRO A 279 1.55 16.61 15.20
CA PRO A 279 2.79 15.85 15.23
C PRO A 279 3.70 16.28 16.39
N GLY A 280 4.45 15.32 16.95
CA GLY A 280 5.37 15.56 18.07
C GLY A 280 4.69 15.62 19.43
N PHE A 281 5.49 15.93 20.46
CA PHE A 281 5.08 16.06 21.86
C PHE A 281 5.78 17.25 22.51
N GLY A 282 5.12 17.89 23.50
CA GLY A 282 5.70 19.03 24.23
C GLY A 282 6.15 20.16 23.32
N ASP A 283 7.34 20.70 23.53
CA ASP A 283 7.88 21.82 22.75
C ASP A 283 8.07 21.49 21.26
N ARG A 284 8.35 20.22 20.93
CA ARG A 284 8.43 19.79 19.53
C ARG A 284 7.08 19.88 18.83
N ARG A 285 5.98 19.57 19.52
CA ARG A 285 4.63 19.73 18.97
C ARG A 285 4.36 21.22 18.65
N LYS A 286 4.70 22.13 19.56
CA LYS A 286 4.56 23.56 19.34
C LYS A 286 5.35 24.02 18.12
N ALA A 287 6.61 23.57 18.01
CA ALA A 287 7.47 23.89 16.87
C ALA A 287 6.94 23.33 15.54
N MET A 288 6.38 22.12 15.54
CA MET A 288 5.77 21.51 14.34
C MET A 288 4.46 22.23 13.96
N LEU A 289 3.65 22.66 14.92
CA LEU A 289 2.46 23.47 14.65
C LEU A 289 2.82 24.82 14.04
N GLU A 290 3.92 25.45 14.49
CA GLU A 290 4.45 26.68 13.88
C GLU A 290 4.91 26.45 12.44
N ASP A 291 5.61 25.33 12.17
CA ASP A 291 6.03 24.98 10.82
C ASP A 291 4.82 24.80 9.90
N LEU A 292 3.76 24.14 10.39
CA LEU A 292 2.50 24.00 9.67
C LEU A 292 1.78 25.34 9.44
N ALA A 293 1.81 26.24 10.43
CA ALA A 293 1.23 27.57 10.31
C ALA A 293 1.93 28.39 9.21
N ILE A 294 3.26 28.34 9.17
CA ILE A 294 4.06 29.02 8.14
C ILE A 294 3.80 28.42 6.77
N LEU A 295 3.73 27.07 6.67
CA LEU A 295 3.47 26.37 5.42
C LEU A 295 2.08 26.67 4.85
N THR A 296 1.07 26.80 5.70
CA THR A 296 -0.34 26.96 5.29
C THR A 296 -0.83 28.40 5.32
N GLY A 297 0.00 29.33 5.80
CA GLY A 297 -0.35 30.75 5.94
C GLY A 297 -1.32 31.05 7.08
N GLY A 298 -1.55 30.09 7.99
CA GLY A 298 -2.42 30.23 9.15
C GLY A 298 -1.68 30.67 10.41
N LYS A 299 -2.38 30.57 11.55
CA LYS A 299 -1.84 30.83 12.88
C LYS A 299 -2.06 29.66 13.81
N VAL A 300 -1.12 29.43 14.72
CA VAL A 300 -1.33 28.49 15.84
C VAL A 300 -2.22 29.17 16.87
N ILE A 301 -3.36 28.56 17.15
CA ILE A 301 -4.26 29.03 18.20
C ILE A 301 -3.76 28.45 19.51
N ALA A 302 -3.12 29.31 20.30
CA ALA A 302 -2.50 28.99 21.58
C ALA A 302 -3.07 29.89 22.68
N GLU A 303 -3.71 29.30 23.69
CA GLU A 303 -4.29 30.07 24.80
C GLU A 303 -3.23 30.84 25.61
N GLU A 304 -1.99 30.31 25.65
CA GLU A 304 -0.85 30.99 26.28
C GLU A 304 -0.52 32.34 25.59
N LEU A 305 -0.86 32.47 24.31
CA LEU A 305 -0.71 33.69 23.52
C LEU A 305 -1.98 34.55 23.49
N GLY A 306 -3.03 34.16 24.22
CA GLY A 306 -4.30 34.88 24.30
C GLY A 306 -5.29 34.55 23.17
N TYR A 307 -4.98 33.55 22.34
CA TYR A 307 -5.88 33.06 21.27
C TYR A 307 -6.78 31.96 21.80
N THR A 308 -8.08 32.07 21.60
CA THR A 308 -9.10 31.11 22.01
C THR A 308 -9.94 30.68 20.80
N LEU A 309 -10.46 29.44 20.80
CA LEU A 309 -11.23 28.88 19.67
C LEU A 309 -12.48 29.71 19.33
N ASP A 310 -13.13 30.31 20.32
CA ASP A 310 -14.34 31.14 20.15
C ASP A 310 -14.10 32.46 19.41
N LYS A 311 -12.83 32.85 19.27
CA LYS A 311 -12.43 34.10 18.60
C LYS A 311 -11.75 33.91 17.26
N VAL A 312 -11.60 32.64 16.82
CA VAL A 312 -10.96 32.31 15.55
C VAL A 312 -11.78 32.82 14.38
N THR A 313 -11.11 33.51 13.47
CA THR A 313 -11.66 34.03 12.21
C THR A 313 -11.12 33.23 11.01
N ALA A 314 -11.68 33.44 9.83
CA ALA A 314 -11.17 32.82 8.61
C ALA A 314 -9.71 33.19 8.29
N GLU A 315 -9.25 34.36 8.71
CA GLU A 315 -7.88 34.86 8.50
C GLU A 315 -6.84 34.14 9.39
N ASP A 316 -7.28 33.51 10.46
CA ASP A 316 -6.41 32.75 11.36
C ASP A 316 -6.23 31.32 10.91
N LEU A 317 -7.13 30.82 10.03
CA LEU A 317 -7.06 29.47 9.48
C LEU A 317 -6.03 29.38 8.36
N GLY A 318 -5.22 28.33 8.39
CA GLY A 318 -4.37 27.99 7.26
C GLY A 318 -5.19 27.47 6.08
N MET A 319 -4.56 27.42 4.90
CA MET A 319 -5.15 26.86 3.69
C MET A 319 -4.12 26.02 2.93
N ALA A 320 -4.59 25.07 2.13
CA ALA A 320 -3.80 24.32 1.19
C ALA A 320 -4.62 24.02 -0.08
N GLY A 321 -3.97 23.68 -1.18
CA GLY A 321 -4.66 23.22 -2.38
C GLY A 321 -5.35 21.88 -2.13
N ARG A 322 -4.67 20.96 -1.43
CA ARG A 322 -5.23 19.64 -1.07
C ARG A 322 -4.60 19.12 0.22
N VAL A 323 -5.36 18.32 0.96
CA VAL A 323 -4.85 17.50 2.06
C VAL A 323 -5.32 16.07 1.90
N GLU A 324 -4.39 15.11 2.04
CA GLU A 324 -4.67 13.69 2.04
C GLU A 324 -4.29 13.10 3.40
N ILE A 325 -5.24 12.40 4.03
CA ILE A 325 -5.05 11.82 5.35
C ILE A 325 -5.33 10.32 5.29
N SER A 326 -4.31 9.52 5.55
CA SER A 326 -4.42 8.07 5.73
C SER A 326 -4.63 7.72 7.21
N LYS A 327 -4.61 6.43 7.52
CA LYS A 327 -4.67 5.95 8.91
C LYS A 327 -3.47 6.40 9.75
N GLU A 328 -2.31 6.62 9.13
CA GLU A 328 -1.04 6.87 9.82
C GLU A 328 -0.38 8.19 9.46
N ASN A 329 -0.69 8.73 8.28
CA ASN A 329 0.01 9.89 7.72
C ASN A 329 -0.97 10.98 7.26
N THR A 330 -0.50 12.22 7.30
CA THR A 330 -1.15 13.38 6.68
C THR A 330 -0.17 14.06 5.73
N ILE A 331 -0.62 14.35 4.51
CA ILE A 331 0.10 15.08 3.47
C ILE A 331 -0.63 16.38 3.18
N ILE A 332 0.06 17.50 3.35
CA ILE A 332 -0.42 18.84 2.94
C ILE A 332 0.25 19.16 1.61
N ILE A 333 -0.54 19.49 0.60
CA ILE A 333 -0.12 19.75 -0.76
C ILE A 333 -0.52 21.17 -1.14
N ASP A 334 0.41 21.93 -1.71
CA ASP A 334 0.20 23.30 -2.14
C ASP A 334 -0.29 24.19 -0.98
N GLY A 335 0.54 24.27 0.09
CA GLY A 335 0.27 25.14 1.24
C GLY A 335 0.27 26.61 0.82
N ALA A 336 -0.71 27.37 1.31
CA ALA A 336 -0.90 28.79 0.97
C ALA A 336 0.07 29.75 1.69
N GLY A 337 1.12 29.21 2.32
CA GLY A 337 2.14 30.01 3.02
C GLY A 337 3.03 30.81 2.06
N ASP A 338 3.64 31.85 2.59
CA ASP A 338 4.60 32.67 1.87
C ASP A 338 5.93 31.93 1.71
N ALA A 339 6.39 31.72 0.46
CA ALA A 339 7.61 30.96 0.14
C ALA A 339 8.87 31.56 0.81
N ASP A 340 8.94 32.89 0.96
CA ASP A 340 10.09 33.54 1.60
C ASP A 340 10.09 33.30 3.12
N LYS A 341 8.92 33.25 3.76
CA LYS A 341 8.78 32.86 5.17
C LYS A 341 9.13 31.40 5.38
N ILE A 342 8.74 30.52 4.47
CA ILE A 342 9.11 29.09 4.51
C ILE A 342 10.64 28.94 4.41
N LYS A 343 11.29 29.60 3.46
CA LYS A 343 12.75 29.61 3.31
C LYS A 343 13.45 30.16 4.55
N ALA A 344 12.96 31.28 5.12
CA ALA A 344 13.51 31.84 6.35
C ALA A 344 13.36 30.88 7.54
N ARG A 345 12.21 30.16 7.64
CA ARG A 345 12.02 29.14 8.68
C ARG A 345 12.99 27.98 8.53
N VAL A 346 13.16 27.47 7.31
CA VAL A 346 14.15 26.42 7.00
C VAL A 346 15.56 26.84 7.39
N ALA A 347 15.97 28.07 7.07
CA ALA A 347 17.27 28.59 7.44
C ALA A 347 17.45 28.67 8.97
N ALA A 348 16.42 29.16 9.69
CA ALA A 348 16.44 29.22 11.15
C ALA A 348 16.57 27.83 11.79
N ILE A 349 15.86 26.80 11.27
CA ILE A 349 15.95 25.44 11.80
C ILE A 349 17.35 24.83 11.49
N ARG A 350 17.96 25.14 10.33
CA ARG A 350 19.33 24.70 10.01
C ARG A 350 20.34 25.27 11.00
N THR A 351 20.26 26.56 11.31
CA THR A 351 21.12 27.18 12.32
C THR A 351 20.94 26.51 13.69
N GLN A 352 19.70 26.24 14.11
CA GLN A 352 19.44 25.49 15.35
C GLN A 352 20.04 24.08 15.32
N ALA A 353 20.04 23.39 14.18
CA ALA A 353 20.63 22.06 14.03
C ALA A 353 22.17 22.12 14.13
N GLU A 354 22.81 23.17 13.62
CA GLU A 354 24.25 23.40 13.73
C GLU A 354 24.67 23.72 15.17
N GLU A 355 23.84 24.46 15.91
CA GLU A 355 24.07 24.83 17.31
C GLU A 355 23.71 23.73 18.30
N ALA A 356 22.97 22.70 17.87
CA ALA A 356 22.52 21.61 18.73
C ALA A 356 23.68 20.80 19.30
N THR A 357 23.72 20.66 20.61
CA THR A 357 24.74 19.90 21.34
C THR A 357 24.45 18.40 21.41
N SER A 358 23.19 18.01 21.28
CA SER A 358 22.71 16.63 21.26
C SER A 358 22.58 16.11 19.82
N ASP A 359 23.19 14.94 19.54
CA ASP A 359 23.05 14.30 18.22
C ASP A 359 21.59 13.97 17.91
N TYR A 360 20.80 13.57 18.92
CA TYR A 360 19.39 13.31 18.77
C TYR A 360 18.59 14.58 18.43
N ASP A 361 18.88 15.72 19.05
CA ASP A 361 18.19 16.96 18.73
C ASP A 361 18.58 17.47 17.35
N ARG A 362 19.88 17.32 16.99
CA ARG A 362 20.37 17.63 15.64
C ARG A 362 19.65 16.82 14.58
N GLU A 363 19.53 15.50 14.77
CA GLU A 363 18.81 14.60 13.86
C GLU A 363 17.35 15.03 13.70
N LYS A 364 16.64 15.34 14.79
CA LYS A 364 15.23 15.78 14.75
C LYS A 364 15.04 17.15 14.10
N LEU A 365 16.00 18.05 14.24
CA LEU A 365 15.99 19.33 13.52
C LEU A 365 16.26 19.14 12.03
N GLN A 366 17.19 18.26 11.66
CA GLN A 366 17.44 17.91 10.26
C GLN A 366 16.21 17.25 9.60
N GLU A 367 15.51 16.36 10.31
CA GLU A 367 14.25 15.78 9.85
C GLU A 367 13.19 16.86 9.57
N ARG A 368 13.05 17.86 10.43
CA ARG A 368 12.13 19.01 10.22
C ARG A 368 12.53 19.83 8.99
N VAL A 369 13.84 20.09 8.82
CA VAL A 369 14.36 20.77 7.61
C VAL A 369 13.98 19.98 6.35
N ALA A 370 14.23 18.67 6.34
CA ALA A 370 13.92 17.83 5.20
C ALA A 370 12.43 17.85 4.84
N LYS A 371 11.54 17.74 5.85
CA LYS A 371 10.09 17.80 5.66
C LYS A 371 9.59 19.15 5.14
N LEU A 372 10.16 20.25 5.58
CA LEU A 372 9.71 21.60 5.21
C LEU A 372 10.34 22.10 3.89
N ALA A 373 11.60 21.73 3.63
CA ALA A 373 12.35 22.18 2.46
C ALA A 373 12.14 21.34 1.21
N GLY A 374 11.72 20.08 1.37
CA GLY A 374 11.58 19.13 0.28
C GLY A 374 10.38 19.39 -0.63
N GLY A 375 9.33 20.02 -0.12
CA GLY A 375 8.08 20.17 -0.84
C GLY A 375 7.38 18.85 -1.12
N VAL A 376 6.39 18.88 -2.00
CA VAL A 376 5.67 17.71 -2.51
C VAL A 376 5.73 17.70 -4.03
N ALA A 377 6.21 16.60 -4.61
CA ALA A 377 6.10 16.38 -6.05
C ALA A 377 4.69 15.86 -6.37
N VAL A 378 3.99 16.52 -7.29
CA VAL A 378 2.64 16.16 -7.72
C VAL A 378 2.71 15.68 -9.16
N ILE A 379 2.45 14.39 -9.37
CA ILE A 379 2.29 13.82 -10.71
C ILE A 379 0.84 13.96 -11.11
N LYS A 380 0.57 14.80 -12.11
CA LYS A 380 -0.77 15.01 -12.68
C LYS A 380 -0.92 14.12 -13.89
N VAL A 381 -1.81 13.13 -13.78
CA VAL A 381 -1.99 12.10 -14.80
C VAL A 381 -2.94 12.58 -15.88
N GLY A 382 -2.44 12.63 -17.13
CA GLY A 382 -3.21 12.98 -18.31
C GLY A 382 -3.84 11.77 -19.00
N GLY A 383 -4.93 11.99 -19.73
CA GLY A 383 -5.57 10.95 -20.52
C GLY A 383 -6.80 11.48 -21.27
N ALA A 384 -7.24 10.73 -22.28
CA ALA A 384 -8.39 11.11 -23.10
C ALA A 384 -9.73 10.75 -22.43
N THR A 385 -9.74 9.78 -21.52
CA THR A 385 -10.94 9.30 -20.81
C THR A 385 -10.65 9.09 -19.33
N GLU A 386 -11.68 9.21 -18.48
CA GLU A 386 -11.54 8.94 -17.05
C GLU A 386 -11.07 7.52 -16.74
N VAL A 387 -11.44 6.54 -17.57
CA VAL A 387 -11.02 5.15 -17.42
C VAL A 387 -9.51 5.00 -17.67
N GLU A 388 -8.99 5.67 -18.70
CA GLU A 388 -7.56 5.69 -19.00
C GLU A 388 -6.76 6.40 -17.90
N VAL A 389 -7.23 7.56 -17.46
CA VAL A 389 -6.59 8.32 -16.36
C VAL A 389 -6.55 7.48 -15.08
N LYS A 390 -7.64 6.78 -14.74
CA LYS A 390 -7.70 5.94 -13.55
C LYS A 390 -6.72 4.76 -13.65
N GLU A 391 -6.71 4.02 -14.78
CA GLU A 391 -5.78 2.90 -14.98
C GLU A 391 -4.32 3.35 -14.89
N LYS A 392 -4.01 4.47 -15.55
CA LYS A 392 -2.65 5.02 -15.54
C LYS A 392 -2.23 5.53 -14.17
N LYS A 393 -3.16 6.13 -13.41
CA LYS A 393 -2.93 6.56 -12.05
C LYS A 393 -2.61 5.36 -11.14
N ASP A 394 -3.39 4.29 -11.22
CA ASP A 394 -3.16 3.07 -10.44
C ASP A 394 -1.77 2.49 -10.74
N ARG A 395 -1.36 2.45 -12.02
CA ARG A 395 0.00 2.04 -12.43
C ARG A 395 1.11 2.92 -11.90
N ILE A 396 0.91 4.24 -11.88
CA ILE A 396 1.90 5.18 -11.32
C ILE A 396 2.00 5.03 -9.81
N ASP A 397 0.86 4.84 -9.12
CA ASP A 397 0.84 4.59 -7.68
C ASP A 397 1.61 3.30 -7.33
N ASP A 398 1.40 2.19 -8.06
CA ASP A 398 2.13 0.93 -7.88
C ASP A 398 3.64 1.13 -8.12
N ALA A 399 4.01 1.80 -9.22
CA ALA A 399 5.40 2.08 -9.55
C ALA A 399 6.08 2.98 -8.50
N LEU A 400 5.36 3.93 -7.93
CA LEU A 400 5.86 4.78 -6.86
C LEU A 400 6.12 3.99 -5.58
N HIS A 401 5.21 3.09 -5.20
CA HIS A 401 5.39 2.22 -4.03
C HIS A 401 6.57 1.27 -4.21
N ALA A 402 6.68 0.64 -5.39
CA ALA A 402 7.80 -0.23 -5.74
C ALA A 402 9.13 0.52 -5.68
N THR A 403 9.18 1.74 -6.19
CA THR A 403 10.39 2.57 -6.20
C THR A 403 10.82 2.96 -4.79
N LYS A 404 9.86 3.37 -3.94
CA LYS A 404 10.12 3.63 -2.52
C LYS A 404 10.63 2.38 -1.79
N ALA A 405 10.03 1.22 -2.05
CA ALA A 405 10.47 -0.05 -1.48
C ALA A 405 11.90 -0.42 -1.93
N ALA A 406 12.25 -0.14 -3.19
CA ALA A 406 13.61 -0.37 -3.72
C ALA A 406 14.65 0.53 -3.07
N VAL A 407 14.33 1.80 -2.87
CA VAL A 407 15.21 2.76 -2.17
C VAL A 407 15.45 2.35 -0.71
N GLN A 408 14.41 1.83 -0.03
CA GLN A 408 14.48 1.41 1.38
C GLN A 408 15.26 0.11 1.58
N ASP A 409 14.92 -0.95 0.83
CA ASP A 409 15.38 -2.32 1.08
C ASP A 409 16.32 -2.85 -0.02
N GLY A 410 16.63 -2.04 -1.03
CA GLY A 410 17.46 -2.45 -2.16
C GLY A 410 16.68 -3.21 -3.24
N ILE A 411 17.44 -3.68 -4.22
CA ILE A 411 16.98 -4.34 -5.44
C ILE A 411 17.57 -5.72 -5.61
N VAL A 412 16.85 -6.58 -6.32
CA VAL A 412 17.26 -7.94 -6.71
C VAL A 412 16.98 -8.15 -8.19
N PRO A 413 17.62 -9.15 -8.86
CA PRO A 413 17.28 -9.49 -10.24
C PRO A 413 15.80 -9.88 -10.35
N GLY A 414 15.09 -9.20 -11.26
CA GLY A 414 13.64 -9.35 -11.46
C GLY A 414 13.26 -10.58 -12.27
N GLY A 415 12.01 -10.60 -12.75
CA GLY A 415 11.50 -11.68 -13.58
C GLY A 415 11.40 -13.04 -12.89
N GLY A 416 11.37 -13.06 -11.55
CA GLY A 416 11.36 -14.29 -10.74
C GLY A 416 12.74 -14.92 -10.52
N VAL A 417 13.82 -14.34 -11.07
CA VAL A 417 15.19 -14.87 -10.97
C VAL A 417 15.69 -14.87 -9.51
N ALA A 418 15.42 -13.81 -8.76
CA ALA A 418 15.82 -13.72 -7.35
C ALA A 418 15.29 -14.90 -6.51
N LEU A 419 14.04 -15.32 -6.74
CA LEU A 419 13.45 -16.47 -6.06
C LEU A 419 14.14 -17.80 -6.46
N VAL A 420 14.53 -17.95 -7.73
CA VAL A 420 15.29 -19.12 -8.18
C VAL A 420 16.68 -19.16 -7.51
N ARG A 421 17.35 -18.02 -7.39
CA ARG A 421 18.65 -17.93 -6.68
C ARG A 421 18.52 -18.20 -5.18
N ALA A 422 17.50 -17.63 -4.55
CA ALA A 422 17.21 -17.90 -3.13
C ALA A 422 16.90 -19.39 -2.90
N LYS A 423 16.11 -20.03 -3.78
CA LYS A 423 15.86 -21.47 -3.78
C LYS A 423 17.19 -22.26 -3.79
N GLN A 424 18.10 -21.93 -4.71
CA GLN A 424 19.39 -22.60 -4.82
C GLN A 424 20.23 -22.43 -3.53
N ALA A 425 20.23 -21.25 -2.94
CA ALA A 425 20.97 -20.95 -1.72
C ALA A 425 20.49 -21.76 -0.51
N ILE A 426 19.19 -22.11 -0.46
CA ILE A 426 18.59 -22.88 0.64
C ILE A 426 18.33 -24.36 0.29
N GLY A 427 18.78 -24.85 -0.87
CA GLY A 427 18.54 -26.22 -1.33
C GLY A 427 19.07 -27.31 -0.41
N GLY A 428 20.01 -26.99 0.48
CA GLY A 428 20.54 -27.88 1.51
C GLY A 428 19.78 -27.89 2.84
N LEU A 429 18.70 -27.10 2.98
CA LEU A 429 17.91 -26.98 4.20
C LEU A 429 17.21 -28.30 4.53
N LYS A 430 17.31 -28.73 5.81
CA LYS A 430 16.72 -29.98 6.28
C LYS A 430 15.66 -29.74 7.35
N GLY A 431 14.58 -30.52 7.27
CA GLY A 431 13.56 -30.61 8.31
C GLY A 431 14.00 -31.56 9.45
N ASP A 432 13.33 -31.43 10.58
CA ASP A 432 13.59 -32.28 11.74
C ASP A 432 12.94 -33.66 11.57
N ASN A 433 11.96 -33.79 10.67
CA ASN A 433 11.31 -35.03 10.28
C ASN A 433 10.91 -34.99 8.79
N ALA A 434 10.35 -36.10 8.27
CA ALA A 434 9.97 -36.24 6.87
C ALA A 434 8.87 -35.23 6.44
N ASP A 435 7.92 -34.91 7.33
CA ASP A 435 6.82 -34.01 7.04
C ASP A 435 7.31 -32.55 6.97
N GLN A 436 8.22 -32.14 7.86
CA GLN A 436 8.87 -30.84 7.77
C GLN A 436 9.75 -30.73 6.52
N GLN A 437 10.45 -31.82 6.14
CA GLN A 437 11.19 -31.84 4.88
C GLN A 437 10.28 -31.69 3.67
N ALA A 438 9.11 -32.31 3.68
CA ALA A 438 8.10 -32.12 2.64
C ALA A 438 7.61 -30.66 2.59
N GLY A 439 7.39 -30.03 3.75
CA GLY A 439 7.06 -28.60 3.86
C GLY A 439 8.12 -27.69 3.23
N ILE A 440 9.40 -27.96 3.47
CA ILE A 440 10.53 -27.25 2.83
C ILE A 440 10.46 -27.44 1.31
N ASN A 441 10.27 -28.66 0.83
CA ASN A 441 10.23 -28.95 -0.61
C ASN A 441 9.04 -28.26 -1.32
N ILE A 442 7.91 -28.09 -0.63
CA ILE A 442 6.76 -27.32 -1.13
C ILE A 442 7.17 -25.89 -1.47
N VAL A 443 7.84 -25.19 -0.55
CA VAL A 443 8.29 -23.81 -0.76
C VAL A 443 9.33 -23.74 -1.88
N LEU A 444 10.32 -24.64 -1.86
CA LEU A 444 11.34 -24.70 -2.91
C LEU A 444 10.72 -24.87 -4.31
N ARG A 445 9.66 -25.67 -4.42
CA ARG A 445 8.94 -25.84 -5.68
C ARG A 445 8.12 -24.59 -6.04
N ALA A 446 7.44 -23.98 -5.06
CA ALA A 446 6.61 -22.80 -5.28
C ALA A 446 7.43 -21.58 -5.73
N MET A 447 8.68 -21.43 -5.27
CA MET A 447 9.57 -20.32 -5.65
C MET A 447 9.91 -20.27 -7.15
N GLU A 448 9.67 -21.34 -7.90
CA GLU A 448 9.83 -21.35 -9.36
C GLU A 448 8.63 -20.74 -10.11
N GLU A 449 7.44 -20.74 -9.49
CA GLU A 449 6.19 -20.43 -10.20
C GLU A 449 6.09 -18.99 -10.72
N PRO A 450 6.63 -17.95 -10.08
CA PRO A 450 6.64 -16.62 -10.69
C PRO A 450 7.36 -16.58 -12.03
N LEU A 451 8.59 -17.11 -12.12
CA LEU A 451 9.31 -17.22 -13.39
C LEU A 451 8.53 -18.06 -14.42
N ARG A 452 8.01 -19.22 -14.01
CA ARG A 452 7.20 -20.09 -14.86
C ARG A 452 5.98 -19.37 -15.44
N THR A 453 5.29 -18.61 -14.61
CA THR A 453 4.09 -17.87 -15.01
C THR A 453 4.43 -16.75 -16.00
N ILE A 454 5.49 -15.99 -15.75
CA ILE A 454 5.98 -14.91 -16.65
C ILE A 454 6.31 -15.50 -18.03
N VAL A 455 7.06 -16.59 -18.06
CA VAL A 455 7.47 -17.28 -19.30
C VAL A 455 6.26 -17.86 -20.04
N SER A 456 5.34 -18.52 -19.32
CA SER A 456 4.11 -19.07 -19.91
C SER A 456 3.21 -17.97 -20.50
N ASN A 457 3.10 -16.81 -19.83
CA ASN A 457 2.36 -15.67 -20.36
C ASN A 457 3.02 -15.07 -21.61
N ALA A 458 4.34 -15.25 -21.76
CA ALA A 458 5.09 -14.88 -22.95
C ALA A 458 4.92 -15.89 -24.13
N GLY A 459 4.31 -17.05 -23.85
CA GLY A 459 4.10 -18.09 -24.87
C GLY A 459 5.26 -19.08 -25.01
N GLU A 460 6.24 -19.01 -24.10
CA GLU A 460 7.44 -19.84 -24.13
C GLU A 460 7.35 -21.05 -23.17
N SER A 461 8.24 -22.02 -23.36
CA SER A 461 8.31 -23.21 -22.50
C SER A 461 8.94 -22.88 -21.15
N ALA A 462 8.12 -22.82 -20.10
CA ALA A 462 8.54 -22.50 -18.76
C ALA A 462 9.61 -23.44 -18.19
N ASP A 463 9.54 -24.75 -18.51
CA ASP A 463 10.52 -25.74 -18.03
C ASP A 463 11.89 -25.53 -18.67
N VAL A 464 11.94 -25.25 -19.98
CA VAL A 464 13.20 -24.99 -20.69
C VAL A 464 13.89 -23.74 -20.16
N VAL A 465 13.12 -22.65 -20.02
CA VAL A 465 13.66 -21.39 -19.53
C VAL A 465 14.12 -21.52 -18.07
N LEU A 466 13.30 -22.15 -17.21
CA LEU A 466 13.66 -22.35 -15.81
C LEU A 466 14.96 -23.13 -15.65
N ASN A 467 15.10 -24.25 -16.38
CA ASN A 467 16.32 -25.07 -16.32
C ASN A 467 17.56 -24.26 -16.73
N ARG A 468 17.47 -23.51 -17.83
CA ARG A 468 18.59 -22.67 -18.29
C ARG A 468 18.92 -21.52 -17.31
N VAL A 469 17.92 -20.89 -16.71
CA VAL A 469 18.12 -19.89 -15.66
C VAL A 469 18.75 -20.53 -14.42
N ALA A 470 18.31 -21.73 -14.02
CA ALA A 470 18.85 -22.45 -12.87
C ALA A 470 20.31 -22.90 -13.06
N GLU A 471 20.72 -23.25 -14.28
CA GLU A 471 22.14 -23.55 -14.61
C GLU A 471 23.03 -22.31 -14.53
N GLY A 472 22.47 -21.13 -14.74
CA GLY A 472 23.18 -19.85 -14.64
C GLY A 472 23.47 -19.43 -13.21
N THR A 473 24.33 -18.42 -13.05
CA THR A 473 24.74 -17.87 -11.75
C THR A 473 24.52 -16.36 -11.67
N GLY A 474 24.54 -15.81 -10.46
CA GLY A 474 24.38 -14.37 -10.24
C GLY A 474 23.05 -13.83 -10.79
N ASN A 475 23.11 -12.80 -11.58
CA ASN A 475 21.95 -12.11 -12.12
C ASN A 475 21.46 -12.66 -13.48
N PHE A 476 22.11 -13.73 -14.00
CA PHE A 476 21.71 -14.34 -15.26
C PHE A 476 20.25 -14.80 -15.21
N GLY A 477 19.44 -14.33 -16.15
CA GLY A 477 18.02 -14.60 -16.20
C GLY A 477 17.47 -14.54 -17.62
N TYR A 478 16.13 -14.53 -17.72
CA TYR A 478 15.40 -14.46 -18.99
C TYR A 478 14.51 -13.23 -19.00
N ASN A 479 14.81 -12.28 -19.91
CA ASN A 479 13.94 -11.13 -20.15
C ASN A 479 12.80 -11.54 -21.09
N ALA A 480 11.59 -11.72 -20.53
CA ALA A 480 10.42 -12.14 -21.29
C ALA A 480 9.88 -11.08 -22.26
N ALA A 481 10.28 -9.80 -22.10
CA ALA A 481 9.92 -8.75 -23.06
C ALA A 481 10.70 -8.88 -24.37
N THR A 482 12.02 -9.14 -24.27
CA THR A 482 12.93 -9.26 -25.42
C THR A 482 13.19 -10.69 -25.86
N GLU A 483 12.72 -11.68 -25.08
CA GLU A 483 12.92 -13.12 -25.30
C GLU A 483 14.42 -13.52 -25.29
N GLN A 484 15.22 -12.81 -24.50
CA GLN A 484 16.67 -13.03 -24.42
C GLN A 484 17.14 -13.42 -23.03
N TYR A 485 18.24 -14.18 -22.98
CA TYR A 485 18.95 -14.50 -21.74
C TYR A 485 20.02 -13.44 -21.50
N VAL A 486 19.90 -12.73 -20.38
CA VAL A 486 20.72 -11.54 -20.07
C VAL A 486 21.11 -11.50 -18.59
N ASP A 487 22.02 -10.59 -18.22
CA ASP A 487 22.16 -10.15 -16.85
C ASP A 487 21.00 -9.20 -16.51
N MET A 488 20.09 -9.66 -15.64
CA MET A 488 18.84 -8.96 -15.36
C MET A 488 19.05 -7.57 -14.74
N LEU A 489 20.10 -7.39 -13.92
CA LEU A 489 20.39 -6.07 -13.34
C LEU A 489 20.92 -5.09 -14.41
N THR A 490 21.81 -5.55 -15.29
CA THR A 490 22.36 -4.72 -16.37
C THR A 490 21.28 -4.38 -17.41
N ASP A 491 20.35 -5.30 -17.66
CA ASP A 491 19.26 -5.13 -18.63
C ASP A 491 18.07 -4.33 -18.05
N GLY A 492 18.17 -3.92 -16.77
CA GLY A 492 17.15 -3.09 -16.09
C GLY A 492 15.91 -3.85 -15.65
N VAL A 493 15.92 -5.19 -15.66
CA VAL A 493 14.82 -6.03 -15.16
C VAL A 493 15.07 -6.33 -13.68
N ILE A 494 14.58 -5.45 -12.83
CA ILE A 494 14.89 -5.45 -11.39
C ILE A 494 13.61 -5.36 -10.56
N ASP A 495 13.60 -6.06 -9.43
CA ASP A 495 12.50 -6.07 -8.47
C ASP A 495 12.95 -5.48 -7.12
N PRO A 496 12.10 -4.76 -6.38
CA PRO A 496 12.40 -4.37 -5.01
C PRO A 496 12.53 -5.60 -4.11
N THR A 497 13.57 -5.65 -3.30
CA THR A 497 13.81 -6.77 -2.36
C THR A 497 12.65 -6.95 -1.38
N LYS A 498 12.09 -5.84 -0.88
CA LYS A 498 10.93 -5.84 0.02
C LYS A 498 9.72 -6.51 -0.61
N VAL A 499 9.44 -6.21 -1.88
CA VAL A 499 8.31 -6.80 -2.63
C VAL A 499 8.45 -8.33 -2.74
N ALA A 500 9.64 -8.81 -3.15
CA ALA A 500 9.88 -10.25 -3.27
C ALA A 500 9.78 -10.99 -1.92
N LYS A 501 10.31 -10.41 -0.83
CA LYS A 501 10.21 -10.95 0.53
C LYS A 501 8.76 -10.98 1.02
N THR A 502 8.05 -9.87 0.91
CA THR A 502 6.67 -9.72 1.38
C THR A 502 5.72 -10.67 0.65
N ALA A 503 5.86 -10.78 -0.67
CA ALA A 503 5.07 -11.70 -1.47
C ALA A 503 5.22 -13.15 -1.00
N LEU A 504 6.44 -13.60 -0.74
CA LEU A 504 6.71 -14.97 -0.24
C LEU A 504 6.17 -15.19 1.17
N VAL A 505 6.38 -14.25 2.09
CA VAL A 505 5.91 -14.33 3.48
C VAL A 505 4.39 -14.40 3.56
N ASN A 506 3.69 -13.50 2.87
CA ASN A 506 2.22 -13.45 2.89
C ASN A 506 1.62 -14.70 2.23
N ALA A 507 2.21 -15.16 1.12
CA ALA A 507 1.79 -16.39 0.45
C ALA A 507 1.94 -17.61 1.36
N ALA A 508 3.09 -17.79 2.00
CA ALA A 508 3.37 -18.92 2.89
C ALA A 508 2.49 -18.88 4.15
N SER A 509 2.25 -17.71 4.72
CA SER A 509 1.39 -17.54 5.90
C SER A 509 -0.02 -18.03 5.64
N VAL A 510 -0.68 -17.52 4.61
CA VAL A 510 -2.07 -17.86 4.29
C VAL A 510 -2.20 -19.30 3.74
N ALA A 511 -1.29 -19.72 2.87
CA ALA A 511 -1.27 -21.08 2.37
C ALA A 511 -1.07 -22.11 3.49
N GLY A 512 -0.18 -21.82 4.46
CA GLY A 512 0.02 -22.65 5.64
C GLY A 512 -1.24 -22.80 6.50
N LEU A 513 -2.02 -21.72 6.66
CA LEU A 513 -3.31 -21.78 7.36
C LEU A 513 -4.31 -22.66 6.60
N LEU A 514 -4.41 -22.52 5.28
CA LEU A 514 -5.31 -23.32 4.47
C LEU A 514 -4.96 -24.82 4.52
N LEU A 515 -3.68 -25.16 4.46
CA LEU A 515 -3.22 -26.56 4.54
C LEU A 515 -3.51 -27.20 5.90
N THR A 516 -3.51 -26.42 6.98
CA THR A 516 -3.82 -26.88 8.35
C THR A 516 -5.31 -26.85 8.68
N THR A 517 -6.16 -26.29 7.81
CA THR A 517 -7.61 -26.23 8.02
C THR A 517 -8.24 -27.59 7.80
N ASP A 518 -9.10 -28.04 8.73
CA ASP A 518 -9.85 -29.29 8.66
C ASP A 518 -11.37 -29.10 8.68
N CYS A 519 -11.83 -27.93 9.12
CA CYS A 519 -13.24 -27.61 9.24
C CYS A 519 -13.55 -26.21 8.71
N ALA A 520 -14.65 -26.08 8.00
CA ALA A 520 -15.19 -24.80 7.55
C ALA A 520 -16.61 -24.60 8.12
N ILE A 521 -16.89 -23.42 8.65
CA ILE A 521 -18.17 -23.08 9.27
C ILE A 521 -18.71 -21.79 8.61
N PHE A 522 -19.95 -21.85 8.12
CA PHE A 522 -20.59 -20.67 7.51
C PHE A 522 -22.09 -20.62 7.77
N ASP A 523 -22.69 -19.44 7.58
CA ASP A 523 -24.12 -19.24 7.76
C ASP A 523 -24.94 -19.97 6.69
N LEU A 524 -26.01 -20.65 7.13
CA LEU A 524 -26.99 -21.17 6.19
C LEU A 524 -27.63 -20.03 5.37
N PRO A 525 -27.94 -20.27 4.09
CA PRO A 525 -28.73 -19.32 3.31
C PRO A 525 -30.03 -19.01 4.06
N LYS A 526 -30.41 -17.74 4.12
CA LYS A 526 -31.73 -17.36 4.66
C LYS A 526 -32.80 -18.01 3.79
N ASP A 527 -33.68 -18.81 4.40
CA ASP A 527 -34.84 -19.35 3.70
C ASP A 527 -35.75 -18.17 3.30
N PRO A 528 -35.98 -17.93 2.01
CA PRO A 528 -36.85 -16.85 1.57
C PRO A 528 -38.30 -16.99 2.06
N ASN A 529 -38.71 -18.22 2.44
CA ASN A 529 -40.07 -18.52 2.93
C ASN A 529 -40.23 -18.43 4.45
N ASN A 530 -39.10 -18.20 5.19
CA ASN A 530 -39.16 -18.05 6.66
C ASN A 530 -38.40 -16.76 7.08
N PRO A 531 -39.01 -15.57 6.89
CA PRO A 531 -38.39 -14.33 7.33
C PRO A 531 -38.27 -14.33 8.86
N GLN A 532 -37.05 -14.29 9.38
CA GLN A 532 -36.83 -14.08 10.81
C GLN A 532 -37.52 -12.78 11.26
N PRO A 533 -38.18 -12.76 12.44
CA PRO A 533 -38.74 -11.54 12.96
C PRO A 533 -37.66 -10.46 13.08
N ALA A 534 -37.95 -9.27 12.56
CA ALA A 534 -37.09 -8.10 12.68
C ALA A 534 -36.75 -7.89 14.16
N MET A 535 -35.48 -7.72 14.49
CA MET A 535 -35.10 -7.30 15.84
C MET A 535 -35.83 -5.99 16.16
N PRO A 536 -36.43 -5.87 17.34
CA PRO A 536 -36.98 -4.58 17.73
C PRO A 536 -35.85 -3.54 17.79
N ASN A 537 -36.07 -2.41 17.11
CA ASN A 537 -35.23 -1.23 17.22
C ASN A 537 -35.04 -0.90 18.71
N MET A 538 -33.86 -1.14 19.25
CA MET A 538 -33.47 -0.50 20.49
C MET A 538 -33.21 0.97 20.20
N MET A 539 -34.13 1.82 20.60
CA MET A 539 -33.97 3.27 20.69
C MET A 539 -32.88 3.62 21.70
#